data_240655ff666e06c0fc17e29dd890861d
#
_entry.id   240655ff666e06c0fc17e29dd890861d
#
_cell.length_a   1.000
_cell.length_b   1.000
_cell.length_c   1.000
_cell.angle_alpha   90.00
_cell.angle_beta   90.00
_cell.angle_gamma   90.00
#
_symmetry.space_group_name_H-M   'P 1'
#
loop_
_entity.id
_entity.type
_entity.pdbx_description
1 polymer ?
#
loop_
_entity_poly.entity_id
_entity_poly.type
_entity_poly.pdbx_seq_one_letter_code
_entity_poly.pdbx_strand_id
1 'polypeptide(L)'
;FWTSKTGAFILAVSGIAFGYYIFYISRPILKYETEKVTFISSQNNNEYAVSVKGKDYKDLYLTRVYLHNKGAMALSGSDVSKIGHDPIRITVPEGAKLVHYTLDNTATTDAITAHLEKVDNDLVIKFDYLNPDYQIAASLLHENPDAEFTVSGSALNVNEITREWSDEAIKS
;
A
#
# COMPACT_ATOMS: atom_id res chain seq x y z
N PHE A 1 -18.59 -10.44 -52.85
CA PHE A 1 -17.65 -10.83 -51.78
C PHE A 1 -16.62 -9.69 -51.61
N TRP A 2 -16.88 -8.77 -50.68
CA TRP A 2 -15.97 -7.73 -50.32
C TRP A 2 -15.09 -8.19 -49.13
N THR A 3 -14.07 -8.96 -49.43
CA THR A 3 -12.94 -9.09 -48.53
C THR A 3 -11.89 -8.07 -48.99
N SER A 4 -12.18 -6.79 -48.78
CA SER A 4 -11.17 -5.79 -49.07
C SER A 4 -10.04 -5.99 -48.07
N LYS A 5 -8.78 -5.91 -48.58
CA LYS A 5 -7.58 -5.92 -47.71
C LYS A 5 -7.70 -4.90 -46.58
N THR A 6 -8.48 -3.86 -46.74
CA THR A 6 -8.86 -2.84 -45.77
C THR A 6 -9.70 -3.40 -44.62
N GLY A 7 -10.69 -4.28 -44.92
CA GLY A 7 -11.49 -4.89 -43.86
C GLY A 7 -10.69 -5.84 -42.96
N ALA A 8 -9.79 -6.64 -43.56
CA ALA A 8 -8.89 -7.51 -42.82
C ALA A 8 -7.89 -6.70 -41.96
N PHE A 9 -7.40 -5.58 -42.46
CA PHE A 9 -6.51 -4.70 -41.70
C PHE A 9 -7.23 -4.06 -40.49
N ILE A 10 -8.46 -3.57 -40.68
CA ILE A 10 -9.26 -2.97 -39.58
C ILE A 10 -9.51 -4.02 -38.49
N LEU A 11 -9.89 -5.26 -38.85
CA LEU A 11 -10.09 -6.34 -37.90
C LEU A 11 -8.81 -6.69 -37.15
N ALA A 12 -7.67 -6.72 -37.83
CA ALA A 12 -6.39 -7.00 -37.18
C ALA A 12 -6.00 -5.89 -36.19
N VAL A 13 -6.14 -4.63 -36.58
CA VAL A 13 -5.83 -3.50 -35.70
C VAL A 13 -6.77 -3.44 -34.49
N SER A 14 -8.06 -3.66 -34.69
CA SER A 14 -9.03 -3.71 -33.59
C SER A 14 -8.79 -4.88 -32.65
N GLY A 15 -8.39 -6.05 -33.17
CA GLY A 15 -8.01 -7.21 -32.35
C GLY A 15 -6.76 -6.96 -31.51
N ILE A 16 -5.74 -6.29 -32.08
CA ILE A 16 -4.53 -5.90 -31.33
C ILE A 16 -4.87 -4.87 -30.26
N ALA A 17 -5.64 -3.85 -30.59
CA ALA A 17 -6.05 -2.80 -29.65
C ALA A 17 -6.88 -3.38 -28.49
N PHE A 18 -7.81 -4.29 -28.79
CA PHE A 18 -8.61 -4.97 -27.80
C PHE A 18 -7.74 -5.90 -26.92
N GLY A 19 -6.84 -6.68 -27.50
CA GLY A 19 -5.90 -7.52 -26.77
C GLY A 19 -5.00 -6.70 -25.84
N TYR A 20 -4.48 -5.56 -26.30
CA TYR A 20 -3.71 -4.65 -25.48
C TYR A 20 -4.55 -4.04 -24.34
N TYR A 21 -5.79 -3.66 -24.62
CA TYR A 21 -6.72 -3.14 -23.60
C TYR A 21 -7.00 -4.18 -22.54
N ILE A 22 -7.35 -5.43 -22.92
CA ILE A 22 -7.56 -6.54 -21.97
C ILE A 22 -6.30 -6.79 -21.16
N PHE A 23 -5.14 -6.87 -21.78
CA PHE A 23 -3.87 -7.04 -21.08
C PHE A 23 -3.61 -5.89 -20.06
N TYR A 24 -3.95 -4.66 -20.44
CA TYR A 24 -3.76 -3.51 -19.57
C TYR A 24 -4.67 -3.52 -18.34
N ILE A 25 -5.95 -3.89 -18.50
CA ILE A 25 -6.91 -3.96 -17.39
C ILE A 25 -6.77 -5.22 -16.53
N SER A 26 -6.11 -6.27 -17.06
CA SER A 26 -5.91 -7.56 -16.39
C SER A 26 -4.58 -7.59 -15.62
N ARG A 27 -4.27 -6.55 -14.83
CA ARG A 27 -3.05 -6.50 -14.02
C ARG A 27 -3.38 -6.26 -12.56
N PRO A 28 -2.45 -6.61 -11.64
CA PRO A 28 -2.49 -6.05 -10.30
C PRO A 28 -2.25 -4.54 -10.37
N ILE A 29 -3.06 -3.78 -9.65
CA ILE A 29 -2.88 -2.32 -9.52
C ILE A 29 -2.78 -2.04 -8.02
N LEU A 30 -1.58 -1.73 -7.56
CA LEU A 30 -1.35 -1.45 -6.16
C LEU A 30 -1.53 0.03 -5.88
N LYS A 31 -2.37 0.30 -4.88
CA LYS A 31 -2.58 1.63 -4.34
C LYS A 31 -2.40 1.60 -2.84
N TYR A 32 -1.90 2.69 -2.28
CA TYR A 32 -1.83 2.82 -0.83
C TYR A 32 -2.50 4.09 -0.34
N GLU A 33 -3.00 4.03 0.88
CA GLU A 33 -3.60 5.13 1.60
C GLU A 33 -2.98 5.23 2.98
N THR A 34 -2.92 6.44 3.53
CA THR A 34 -2.43 6.68 4.90
C THR A 34 -3.47 7.49 5.67
N GLU A 35 -3.84 6.97 6.83
CA GLU A 35 -4.73 7.64 7.79
C GLU A 35 -3.92 8.04 9.02
N LYS A 36 -3.92 9.32 9.38
CA LYS A 36 -3.26 9.82 10.58
C LYS A 36 -4.28 10.04 11.69
N VAL A 37 -4.01 9.49 12.86
CA VAL A 37 -4.83 9.67 14.06
C VAL A 37 -3.94 10.17 15.19
N THR A 38 -4.29 11.29 15.80
CA THR A 38 -3.61 11.73 17.02
C THR A 38 -4.03 10.83 18.17
N PHE A 39 -3.08 10.08 18.70
CA PHE A 39 -3.37 9.15 19.80
C PHE A 39 -3.28 9.87 21.16
N ILE A 40 -2.20 10.63 21.39
CA ILE A 40 -2.02 11.51 22.54
C ILE A 40 -1.20 12.71 22.08
N SER A 41 -1.57 13.90 22.55
CA SER A 41 -0.79 15.12 22.33
C SER A 41 -0.79 15.99 23.58
N SER A 42 0.38 16.41 24.00
CA SER A 42 0.57 17.36 25.11
C SER A 42 -0.05 18.75 24.82
N GLN A 43 -0.32 19.07 23.55
CA GLN A 43 -0.99 20.31 23.16
C GLN A 43 -2.44 20.41 23.64
N ASN A 44 -3.06 19.28 23.96
CA ASN A 44 -4.46 19.22 24.42
C ASN A 44 -4.60 19.32 25.96
N ASN A 45 -3.61 19.89 26.68
CA ASN A 45 -3.61 20.04 28.14
C ASN A 45 -3.82 18.72 28.94
N ASN A 46 -3.53 17.58 28.36
CA ASN A 46 -3.64 16.32 29.04
C ASN A 46 -2.36 16.05 29.86
N GLU A 47 -2.50 15.96 31.15
CA GLU A 47 -1.44 15.51 32.08
C GLU A 47 -1.14 14.00 31.97
N TYR A 48 -1.70 13.35 30.95
CA TYR A 48 -1.58 11.91 30.77
C TYR A 48 -0.37 11.56 29.91
N ALA A 49 0.41 10.61 30.38
CA ALA A 49 1.44 9.93 29.60
C ALA A 49 0.97 8.51 29.32
N VAL A 50 1.28 7.99 28.15
CA VAL A 50 1.04 6.57 27.81
C VAL A 50 2.35 5.82 27.90
N SER A 51 2.34 4.72 28.63
CA SER A 51 3.49 3.84 28.74
C SER A 51 3.42 2.76 27.66
N VAL A 52 4.45 2.73 26.80
CA VAL A 52 4.62 1.67 25.80
C VAL A 52 5.95 0.97 26.06
N LYS A 53 5.90 -0.34 26.32
CA LYS A 53 7.08 -1.15 26.65
C LYS A 53 7.94 -0.57 27.80
N GLY A 54 7.27 0.04 28.81
CA GLY A 54 7.95 0.60 29.98
C GLY A 54 8.58 1.98 29.78
N LYS A 55 8.33 2.62 28.65
CA LYS A 55 8.73 4.01 28.39
C LYS A 55 7.48 4.88 28.27
N ASP A 56 7.49 6.03 28.96
CA ASP A 56 6.38 6.97 28.94
C ASP A 56 6.52 7.98 27.82
N TYR A 57 5.42 8.23 27.13
CA TYR A 57 5.33 9.16 26.00
C TYR A 57 4.26 10.20 26.28
N LYS A 58 4.55 11.45 25.96
CA LYS A 58 3.61 12.57 26.05
C LYS A 58 2.92 12.87 24.73
N ASP A 59 3.61 12.59 23.65
CA ASP A 59 3.10 12.77 22.29
C ASP A 59 3.27 11.46 21.52
N LEU A 60 2.16 10.91 21.07
CA LEU A 60 2.12 9.72 20.25
C LEU A 60 1.07 9.88 19.15
N TYR A 61 1.45 9.47 17.98
CA TYR A 61 0.64 9.50 16.78
C TYR A 61 0.53 8.11 16.20
N LEU A 62 -0.64 7.77 15.73
CA LEU A 62 -0.91 6.52 15.02
C LEU A 62 -1.12 6.84 13.54
N THR A 63 -0.31 6.24 12.69
CA THR A 63 -0.56 6.23 11.25
C THR A 63 -0.95 4.81 10.83
N ARG A 64 -2.09 4.66 10.20
CA ARG A 64 -2.47 3.45 9.49
C ARG A 64 -2.07 3.57 8.04
N VAL A 65 -1.47 2.53 7.50
CA VAL A 65 -1.09 2.42 6.10
C VAL A 65 -1.84 1.25 5.51
N TYR A 66 -2.61 1.51 4.47
CA TYR A 66 -3.39 0.50 3.75
C TYR A 66 -2.75 0.27 2.39
N LEU A 67 -2.50 -0.98 2.04
CA LEU A 67 -2.08 -1.41 0.71
C LEU A 67 -3.22 -2.19 0.07
N HIS A 68 -3.75 -1.70 -1.05
CA HIS A 68 -4.87 -2.28 -1.78
C HIS A 68 -4.44 -2.82 -3.14
N ASN A 69 -5.02 -3.94 -3.54
CA ASN A 69 -5.01 -4.34 -4.94
C ASN A 69 -6.33 -3.92 -5.60
N LYS A 70 -6.29 -2.83 -6.36
CA LYS A 70 -7.44 -2.30 -7.14
C LYS A 70 -7.47 -2.85 -8.56
N GLY A 71 -6.57 -3.76 -8.91
CA GLY A 71 -6.50 -4.40 -10.22
C GLY A 71 -7.42 -5.61 -10.32
N ALA A 72 -7.48 -6.19 -11.51
CA ALA A 72 -8.30 -7.36 -11.81
C ALA A 72 -7.59 -8.70 -11.59
N MET A 73 -6.29 -8.70 -11.32
CA MET A 73 -5.51 -9.91 -11.06
C MET A 73 -4.93 -9.92 -9.65
N ALA A 74 -4.85 -11.12 -9.09
CA ALA A 74 -4.13 -11.34 -7.84
C ALA A 74 -2.63 -11.11 -8.01
N LEU A 75 -2.00 -10.55 -6.99
CA LEU A 75 -0.55 -10.48 -6.86
C LEU A 75 -0.10 -11.58 -5.90
N SER A 76 0.82 -12.43 -6.36
CA SER A 76 1.50 -13.38 -5.49
C SER A 76 2.67 -12.71 -4.76
N GLY A 77 2.85 -12.99 -3.49
CA GLY A 77 4.01 -12.54 -2.73
C GLY A 77 5.33 -13.07 -3.31
N SER A 78 5.30 -14.22 -4.00
CA SER A 78 6.46 -14.76 -4.72
C SER A 78 6.87 -13.94 -5.95
N ASP A 79 6.00 -13.04 -6.44
CA ASP A 79 6.26 -12.17 -7.59
C ASP A 79 6.82 -10.81 -7.17
N VAL A 80 6.80 -10.53 -5.86
CA VAL A 80 7.41 -9.35 -5.26
C VAL A 80 8.93 -9.52 -5.27
N SER A 81 9.64 -8.45 -5.54
CA SER A 81 11.11 -8.41 -5.58
C SER A 81 11.78 -9.24 -6.68
N LYS A 82 11.05 -9.86 -7.61
CA LYS A 82 11.66 -10.55 -8.76
C LYS A 82 12.37 -9.58 -9.71
N ILE A 83 11.92 -8.33 -9.73
CA ILE A 83 12.50 -7.25 -10.54
C ILE A 83 13.25 -6.32 -9.60
N GLY A 84 14.56 -6.18 -9.79
CA GLY A 84 15.38 -5.22 -9.07
C GLY A 84 15.63 -5.48 -7.59
N HIS A 85 15.20 -6.63 -7.05
CA HIS A 85 15.32 -6.97 -5.62
C HIS A 85 14.73 -5.91 -4.67
N ASP A 86 13.65 -5.26 -5.10
CA ASP A 86 13.01 -4.17 -4.39
C ASP A 86 11.68 -4.63 -3.77
N PRO A 87 11.66 -5.09 -2.50
CA PRO A 87 10.45 -5.60 -1.86
C PRO A 87 9.44 -4.48 -1.64
N ILE A 88 8.15 -4.84 -1.57
CA ILE A 88 7.12 -3.89 -1.15
C ILE A 88 7.36 -3.55 0.32
N ARG A 89 7.53 -2.26 0.60
CA ARG A 89 7.86 -1.76 1.93
C ARG A 89 7.15 -0.45 2.25
N ILE A 90 6.94 -0.24 3.52
CA ILE A 90 6.58 1.05 4.08
C ILE A 90 7.88 1.76 4.43
N THR A 91 8.16 2.86 3.77
CA THR A 91 9.32 3.69 4.09
C THR A 91 9.01 4.53 5.32
N VAL A 92 9.85 4.37 6.34
CA VAL A 92 9.76 5.13 7.59
C VAL A 92 10.59 6.40 7.42
N PRO A 93 9.97 7.60 7.44
CA PRO A 93 10.70 8.83 7.22
C PRO A 93 11.73 9.08 8.33
N GLU A 94 12.82 9.73 7.96
CA GLU A 94 13.84 10.14 8.92
C GLU A 94 13.21 11.03 10.00
N GLY A 95 13.47 10.71 11.27
CA GLY A 95 12.91 11.45 12.41
C GLY A 95 11.49 11.05 12.80
N ALA A 96 10.85 10.06 12.17
CA ALA A 96 9.54 9.56 12.60
C ALA A 96 9.55 9.01 14.02
N LYS A 97 10.69 8.47 14.48
CA LYS A 97 10.83 7.82 15.80
C LYS A 97 9.75 6.76 16.03
N LEU A 98 9.79 5.73 15.20
CA LEU A 98 8.84 4.62 15.28
C LEU A 98 8.95 3.90 16.63
N VAL A 99 7.86 3.89 17.40
CA VAL A 99 7.76 3.28 18.73
C VAL A 99 7.30 1.83 18.64
N HIS A 100 6.28 1.61 17.81
CA HIS A 100 5.71 0.28 17.59
C HIS A 100 5.10 0.18 16.19
N TYR A 101 5.07 -1.03 15.67
CA TYR A 101 4.38 -1.36 14.43
C TYR A 101 3.75 -2.73 14.53
N THR A 102 2.62 -2.90 13.89
CA THR A 102 1.90 -4.18 13.83
C THR A 102 1.05 -4.24 12.57
N LEU A 103 0.76 -5.46 12.12
CA LEU A 103 -0.30 -5.66 11.14
C LEU A 103 -1.64 -5.39 11.83
N ASP A 104 -2.51 -4.62 11.18
CA ASP A 104 -3.88 -4.39 11.67
C ASP A 104 -4.79 -5.50 11.14
N ASN A 105 -4.95 -6.55 11.94
CA ASN A 105 -5.75 -7.71 11.55
C ASN A 105 -7.24 -7.38 11.44
N THR A 106 -7.72 -6.28 12.03
CA THR A 106 -9.13 -5.87 11.91
C THR A 106 -9.43 -5.17 10.61
N ALA A 107 -8.41 -4.53 10.02
CA ALA A 107 -8.50 -3.83 8.75
C ALA A 107 -7.87 -4.60 7.59
N THR A 108 -7.04 -5.60 7.87
CA THR A 108 -6.50 -6.52 6.85
C THR A 108 -7.59 -7.53 6.47
N THR A 109 -7.72 -7.85 5.18
CA THR A 109 -8.67 -8.85 4.71
C THR A 109 -8.34 -10.22 5.32
N ASP A 110 -9.30 -10.86 5.97
CA ASP A 110 -9.12 -12.10 6.78
C ASP A 110 -8.48 -13.27 6.01
N ALA A 111 -8.66 -13.31 4.69
CA ALA A 111 -8.13 -14.37 3.83
C ALA A 111 -6.64 -14.21 3.50
N ILE A 112 -5.97 -13.17 4.00
CA ILE A 112 -4.56 -12.88 3.70
C ILE A 112 -3.67 -13.34 4.84
N THR A 113 -2.67 -14.16 4.52
CA THR A 113 -1.52 -14.37 5.42
C THR A 113 -0.48 -13.30 5.10
N ALA A 114 -0.29 -12.35 6.02
CA ALA A 114 0.69 -11.30 5.87
C ALA A 114 1.47 -11.07 7.17
N HIS A 115 2.67 -10.50 7.05
CA HIS A 115 3.47 -10.05 8.19
C HIS A 115 4.38 -8.88 7.78
N LEU A 116 4.78 -8.11 8.77
CA LEU A 116 5.73 -7.02 8.64
C LEU A 116 7.10 -7.46 9.15
N GLU A 117 8.14 -7.22 8.36
CA GLU A 117 9.53 -7.44 8.73
C GLU A 117 10.29 -6.13 8.70
N LYS A 118 10.96 -5.79 9.81
CA LYS A 118 11.80 -4.58 9.84
C LYS A 118 13.14 -4.90 9.19
N VAL A 119 13.46 -4.18 8.12
CA VAL A 119 14.74 -4.25 7.43
C VAL A 119 15.33 -2.84 7.41
N ASP A 120 16.46 -2.67 8.07
CA ASP A 120 17.06 -1.35 8.32
C ASP A 120 16.07 -0.40 9.01
N ASN A 121 15.67 0.66 8.33
CA ASN A 121 14.67 1.61 8.85
C ASN A 121 13.27 1.39 8.29
N ASP A 122 13.11 0.56 7.26
CA ASP A 122 11.84 0.33 6.56
C ASP A 122 11.11 -0.91 7.10
N LEU A 123 9.83 -1.01 6.79
CA LEU A 123 8.99 -2.16 7.11
C LEU A 123 8.58 -2.88 5.83
N VAL A 124 9.18 -4.04 5.58
CA VAL A 124 8.84 -4.88 4.43
C VAL A 124 7.52 -5.60 4.69
N ILE A 125 6.61 -5.51 3.72
CA ILE A 125 5.32 -6.21 3.75
C ILE A 125 5.48 -7.53 3.02
N LYS A 126 5.35 -8.64 3.73
CA LYS A 126 5.35 -9.99 3.16
C LYS A 126 3.95 -10.57 3.23
N PHE A 127 3.51 -11.21 2.16
CA PHE A 127 2.18 -11.83 2.06
C PHE A 127 2.21 -13.00 1.07
N ASP A 128 1.22 -13.87 1.17
CA ASP A 128 1.08 -14.99 0.23
C ASP A 128 0.43 -14.51 -1.08
N TYR A 129 -0.78 -13.97 -0.99
CA TYR A 129 -1.55 -13.45 -2.12
C TYR A 129 -2.29 -12.18 -1.73
N LEU A 130 -2.36 -11.24 -2.66
CA LEU A 130 -3.20 -10.05 -2.57
C LEU A 130 -4.18 -10.06 -3.74
N ASN A 131 -5.36 -10.61 -3.52
CA ASN A 131 -6.41 -10.71 -4.53
C ASN A 131 -7.00 -9.34 -4.88
N PRO A 132 -7.73 -9.22 -6.02
CA PRO A 132 -8.52 -8.04 -6.32
C PRO A 132 -9.39 -7.60 -5.14
N ASP A 133 -9.43 -6.30 -4.88
CA ASP A 133 -10.16 -5.64 -3.79
C ASP A 133 -9.72 -6.03 -2.36
N TYR A 134 -8.67 -6.83 -2.20
CA TYR A 134 -8.10 -7.13 -0.89
C TYR A 134 -7.14 -6.03 -0.45
N GLN A 135 -7.03 -5.88 0.87
CA GLN A 135 -6.13 -4.92 1.50
C GLN A 135 -5.30 -5.54 2.62
N ILE A 136 -4.11 -4.99 2.80
CA ILE A 136 -3.24 -5.23 3.95
C ILE A 136 -3.13 -3.89 4.69
N ALA A 137 -3.39 -3.90 5.99
CA ALA A 137 -3.30 -2.71 6.83
C ALA A 137 -2.19 -2.86 7.87
N ALA A 138 -1.40 -1.80 8.04
CA ALA A 138 -0.37 -1.69 9.06
C ALA A 138 -0.64 -0.50 9.97
N SER A 139 -0.50 -0.68 11.28
CA SER A 139 -0.60 0.36 12.29
C SER A 139 0.78 0.71 12.82
N LEU A 140 1.15 1.99 12.70
CA LEU A 140 2.46 2.54 13.01
C LEU A 140 2.33 3.60 14.11
N LEU A 141 2.91 3.33 15.28
CA LEU A 141 2.92 4.25 16.40
C LEU A 141 4.27 4.99 16.43
N HIS A 142 4.25 6.32 16.41
CA HIS A 142 5.44 7.16 16.29
C HIS A 142 5.32 8.47 17.06
N GLU A 143 6.45 9.18 17.28
CA GLU A 143 6.49 10.40 18.07
C GLU A 143 6.37 11.68 17.20
N ASN A 144 6.45 11.61 15.89
CA ASN A 144 6.49 12.80 15.02
C ASN A 144 5.13 13.01 14.31
N PRO A 145 4.41 14.12 14.59
CA PRO A 145 3.12 14.42 13.95
C PRO A 145 3.22 14.63 12.43
N ASP A 146 4.38 15.08 11.97
CA ASP A 146 4.60 15.41 10.55
C ASP A 146 5.18 14.23 9.75
N ALA A 147 5.31 13.04 10.37
CA ALA A 147 5.83 11.89 9.68
C ALA A 147 4.92 11.48 8.51
N GLU A 148 5.49 11.39 7.31
CA GLU A 148 4.82 10.93 6.12
C GLU A 148 5.37 9.56 5.70
N PHE A 149 4.56 8.54 5.89
CA PHE A 149 4.88 7.19 5.48
C PHE A 149 4.47 6.98 4.01
N THR A 150 5.32 6.33 3.24
CA THR A 150 5.06 6.00 1.84
C THR A 150 5.21 4.52 1.62
N VAL A 151 4.52 3.99 0.61
CA VAL A 151 4.69 2.60 0.18
C VAL A 151 5.38 2.58 -1.17
N SER A 152 6.43 1.78 -1.26
CA SER A 152 7.21 1.60 -2.49
C SER A 152 7.60 0.14 -2.66
N GLY A 153 8.16 -0.19 -3.80
CA GLY A 153 8.63 -1.52 -4.13
C GLY A 153 8.25 -1.93 -5.54
N SER A 154 8.72 -3.09 -5.96
CA SER A 154 8.45 -3.63 -7.29
C SER A 154 7.88 -5.04 -7.22
N ALA A 155 6.99 -5.35 -8.14
CA ALA A 155 6.44 -6.68 -8.33
C ALA A 155 6.19 -6.96 -9.82
N LEU A 156 6.13 -8.23 -10.17
CA LEU A 156 5.87 -8.64 -11.54
C LEU A 156 4.49 -8.13 -11.99
N ASN A 157 4.44 -7.51 -13.16
CA ASN A 157 3.22 -6.91 -13.75
C ASN A 157 2.61 -5.73 -12.97
N VAL A 158 3.27 -5.22 -11.97
CA VAL A 158 2.92 -3.98 -11.29
C VAL A 158 3.82 -2.86 -11.84
N ASN A 159 3.20 -1.80 -12.36
CA ASN A 159 3.98 -0.70 -12.92
C ASN A 159 4.53 0.21 -11.81
N GLU A 160 3.66 0.58 -10.87
CA GLU A 160 3.93 1.55 -9.83
C GLU A 160 2.95 1.34 -8.68
N ILE A 161 3.40 1.62 -7.46
CA ILE A 161 2.52 1.71 -6.29
C ILE A 161 2.18 3.17 -6.10
N THR A 162 0.92 3.54 -6.31
CA THR A 162 0.48 4.93 -6.26
C THR A 162 -0.30 5.23 -4.99
N ARG A 163 -0.16 6.47 -4.48
CA ARG A 163 -0.97 6.93 -3.36
C ARG A 163 -2.39 7.23 -3.83
N GLU A 164 -3.37 6.71 -3.11
CA GLU A 164 -4.77 7.10 -3.24
C GLU A 164 -5.07 8.17 -2.19
N TRP A 165 -5.67 9.28 -2.62
CA TRP A 165 -6.09 10.32 -1.68
C TRP A 165 -7.52 10.01 -1.27
N SER A 166 -7.79 9.94 0.03
CA SER A 166 -9.17 9.84 0.52
C SER A 166 -9.93 11.12 0.14
N ASP A 167 -11.15 10.97 -0.32
CA ASP A 167 -12.03 12.11 -0.70
C ASP A 167 -12.28 13.10 0.44
N GLU A 168 -11.95 12.74 1.67
CA GLU A 168 -12.04 13.63 2.84
C GLU A 168 -10.97 14.73 2.86
N ALA A 169 -9.81 14.49 2.24
CA ALA A 169 -8.73 15.48 2.16
C ALA A 169 -9.01 16.62 1.17
N ILE A 170 -10.05 16.50 0.34
CA ILE A 170 -10.43 17.50 -0.68
C ILE A 170 -11.45 18.53 -0.10
N LYS A 171 -11.96 18.31 1.11
CA LYS A 171 -13.01 19.15 1.74
C LYS A 171 -12.51 20.06 2.87
N SER A 172 -11.20 20.19 3.05
CA SER A 172 -10.61 21.10 4.04
C SER A 172 -10.02 22.35 3.40
#